data_b7835eee4d4da819f369481ecee986bf
#
_entry.id   b7835eee4d4da819f369481ecee986bf
#
_cell.length_a   1.000
_cell.length_b   1.000
_cell.length_c   1.000
_cell.angle_alpha   90.00
_cell.angle_beta   90.00
_cell.angle_gamma   90.00
#
_symmetry.space_group_name_H-M   'P 1'
#
loop_
_entity.id
_entity.type
_entity.pdbx_description
1 polymer ?
#
loop_
_entity_poly.entity_id
_entity_poly.type
_entity_poly.pdbx_seq_one_letter_code
_entity_poly.pdbx_strand_id
1 'polypeptide(L)'
;VESGFVVQLFLALGVIIAGAQFSGAAARAIGQPRVFGELLAGVVLGPTVLGMTSWGVFDDPETLRHTIEDFAELGVLFLMFTVGLEVHLSELLSVGKVAIWGGILGGLLPVLMGVPTIVLFDYSLETGIFVGVVLAATSVSISAQTLLELGILRTKEGIGLLATAVVDDILAILLLSIAIATLGSEAENASVLELVWIFVRMVLYLGGALAIAWTVLPRLFNWLHRQRELARSVASFALIAALVFGWSADYLGGIAAITGAFIAGMGLSQTNEKVKTEIESAVHHISYAFLVPIFFVNVGLHLDLTRIGVDMIPLAIVLLLVAIVSKVAGAGIGARMGGFNNGESFRLGVCMISRGEVGLIIASLELSLGLLGQKLFEPLFLVILLTTVLTPPLVRLVFQHKSEEREVQYSTDAA
;
A
#
# COMPACT_ATOMS: atom_id res chain seq x y z
N VAL A 1 -15.93 11.08 -31.00
CA VAL A 1 -15.43 11.54 -29.68
C VAL A 1 -14.79 10.35 -28.94
N GLU A 2 -15.46 9.17 -28.87
CA GLU A 2 -14.91 7.99 -28.14
C GLU A 2 -13.62 7.42 -28.73
N SER A 3 -13.45 7.44 -30.06
CA SER A 3 -12.21 6.95 -30.70
C SER A 3 -10.99 7.85 -30.41
N GLY A 4 -11.20 9.13 -30.16
CA GLY A 4 -10.14 10.07 -29.79
C GLY A 4 -9.56 9.80 -28.41
N PHE A 5 -10.42 9.57 -27.39
CA PHE A 5 -9.99 9.33 -26.01
C PHE A 5 -9.11 8.08 -25.86
N VAL A 6 -9.49 6.95 -26.47
CA VAL A 6 -8.70 5.72 -26.43
C VAL A 6 -7.29 5.89 -27.02
N VAL A 7 -7.18 6.66 -28.12
CA VAL A 7 -5.88 6.97 -28.74
C VAL A 7 -5.02 7.84 -27.81
N GLN A 8 -5.63 8.83 -27.16
CA GLN A 8 -4.96 9.67 -26.16
C GLN A 8 -4.51 8.86 -24.94
N LEU A 9 -5.34 7.93 -24.49
CA LEU A 9 -4.98 7.00 -23.40
C LEU A 9 -3.77 6.13 -23.77
N PHE A 10 -3.65 5.65 -25.01
CA PHE A 10 -2.46 4.90 -25.46
C PHE A 10 -1.19 5.73 -25.34
N LEU A 11 -1.24 7.02 -25.71
CA LEU A 11 -0.11 7.92 -25.56
C LEU A 11 0.25 8.13 -24.08
N ALA A 12 -0.75 8.39 -23.24
CA ALA A 12 -0.54 8.63 -21.81
C ALA A 12 0.09 7.40 -21.13
N LEU A 13 -0.46 6.20 -21.34
CA LEU A 13 0.08 4.96 -20.80
C LEU A 13 1.49 4.68 -21.34
N GLY A 14 1.74 4.94 -22.63
CA GLY A 14 3.08 4.80 -23.23
C GLY A 14 4.11 5.72 -22.56
N VAL A 15 3.76 6.99 -22.32
CA VAL A 15 4.63 7.96 -21.61
C VAL A 15 4.88 7.53 -20.15
N ILE A 16 3.83 7.11 -19.45
CA ILE A 16 3.92 6.64 -18.06
C ILE A 16 4.87 5.44 -17.96
N ILE A 17 4.66 4.42 -18.79
CA ILE A 17 5.48 3.21 -18.76
C ILE A 17 6.93 3.51 -19.16
N ALA A 18 7.14 4.33 -20.19
CA ALA A 18 8.49 4.75 -20.58
C ALA A 18 9.18 5.52 -19.45
N GLY A 19 8.50 6.50 -18.84
CA GLY A 19 8.99 7.25 -17.69
C GLY A 19 9.38 6.31 -16.54
N ALA A 20 8.52 5.35 -16.18
CA ALA A 20 8.78 4.35 -15.15
C ALA A 20 10.01 3.50 -15.47
N GLN A 21 10.15 3.00 -16.71
CA GLN A 21 11.27 2.14 -17.11
C GLN A 21 12.60 2.89 -17.06
N PHE A 22 12.67 4.11 -17.62
CA PHE A 22 13.91 4.90 -17.66
C PHE A 22 14.33 5.36 -16.27
N SER A 23 13.40 5.89 -15.47
CA SER A 23 13.72 6.37 -14.11
C SER A 23 13.98 5.23 -13.14
N GLY A 24 13.29 4.09 -13.26
CA GLY A 24 13.59 2.88 -12.49
C GLY A 24 14.97 2.32 -12.82
N ALA A 25 15.39 2.36 -14.10
CA ALA A 25 16.76 1.99 -14.49
C ALA A 25 17.80 2.98 -13.94
N ALA A 26 17.53 4.28 -13.99
CA ALA A 26 18.39 5.31 -13.43
C ALA A 26 18.53 5.17 -11.90
N ALA A 27 17.43 4.91 -11.19
CA ALA A 27 17.46 4.66 -9.75
C ALA A 27 18.36 3.46 -9.40
N ARG A 28 18.25 2.36 -10.13
CA ARG A 28 19.14 1.20 -9.94
C ARG A 28 20.60 1.51 -10.21
N ALA A 29 20.90 2.34 -11.20
CA ALA A 29 22.28 2.75 -11.51
C ALA A 29 22.94 3.52 -10.36
N ILE A 30 22.16 4.27 -9.57
CA ILE A 30 22.63 4.94 -8.33
C ILE A 30 22.41 4.08 -7.08
N GLY A 31 22.06 2.81 -7.28
CA GLY A 31 21.89 1.84 -6.22
C GLY A 31 20.61 2.03 -5.41
N GLN A 32 19.58 2.72 -5.89
CA GLN A 32 18.28 2.81 -5.25
C GLN A 32 17.30 1.76 -5.79
N PRO A 33 16.25 1.36 -5.02
CA PRO A 33 15.19 0.51 -5.53
C PRO A 33 14.52 1.12 -6.77
N ARG A 34 14.09 0.26 -7.69
CA ARG A 34 13.40 0.68 -8.92
C ARG A 34 12.14 1.49 -8.62
N VAL A 35 11.38 1.07 -7.61
CA VAL A 35 10.16 1.77 -7.18
C VAL A 35 10.40 3.23 -6.83
N PHE A 36 11.55 3.57 -6.26
CA PHE A 36 11.91 4.97 -6.00
C PHE A 36 11.98 5.79 -7.29
N GLY A 37 12.60 5.24 -8.35
CA GLY A 37 12.66 5.89 -9.65
C GLY A 37 11.27 6.05 -10.30
N GLU A 38 10.43 5.04 -10.20
CA GLU A 38 9.06 5.05 -10.75
C GLU A 38 8.17 6.11 -10.06
N LEU A 39 8.28 6.25 -8.73
CA LEU A 39 7.63 7.33 -7.98
C LEU A 39 8.12 8.72 -8.44
N LEU A 40 9.44 8.89 -8.60
CA LEU A 40 10.01 10.15 -9.08
C LEU A 40 9.59 10.46 -10.52
N ALA A 41 9.44 9.45 -11.39
CA ALA A 41 8.89 9.66 -12.73
C ALA A 41 7.48 10.27 -12.67
N GLY A 42 6.65 9.79 -11.73
CA GLY A 42 5.33 10.37 -11.50
C GLY A 42 5.40 11.83 -11.06
N VAL A 43 6.29 12.17 -10.14
CA VAL A 43 6.49 13.57 -9.70
C VAL A 43 6.93 14.47 -10.86
N VAL A 44 7.82 13.98 -11.73
CA VAL A 44 8.28 14.74 -12.92
C VAL A 44 7.18 14.87 -13.95
N LEU A 45 6.43 13.80 -14.23
CA LEU A 45 5.30 13.84 -15.18
C LEU A 45 4.10 14.60 -14.63
N GLY A 46 3.99 14.72 -13.33
CA GLY A 46 2.90 15.35 -12.60
C GLY A 46 2.86 16.87 -12.72
N PRO A 47 1.87 17.51 -12.06
CA PRO A 47 1.62 18.95 -12.14
C PRO A 47 2.78 19.79 -11.59
N THR A 48 3.63 19.21 -10.75
CA THR A 48 4.81 19.90 -10.19
C THR A 48 5.82 20.32 -11.28
N VAL A 49 6.02 19.51 -12.34
CA VAL A 49 7.07 19.76 -13.36
C VAL A 49 6.50 19.83 -14.76
N LEU A 50 5.96 18.74 -15.30
CA LEU A 50 5.55 18.64 -16.70
C LEU A 50 4.03 18.77 -16.91
N GLY A 51 3.22 18.54 -15.91
CA GLY A 51 1.76 18.60 -15.99
C GLY A 51 1.19 17.74 -17.13
N MET A 52 1.66 16.50 -17.26
CA MET A 52 1.39 15.63 -18.41
C MET A 52 -0.10 15.52 -18.73
N THR A 53 -0.95 15.36 -17.72
CA THR A 53 -2.39 15.22 -17.90
C THR A 53 -3.06 16.48 -18.49
N SER A 54 -2.40 17.63 -18.41
CA SER A 54 -2.87 18.92 -18.94
C SER A 54 -2.27 19.29 -20.31
N TRP A 55 -1.56 18.36 -20.96
CA TRP A 55 -1.04 18.63 -22.29
C TRP A 55 -2.16 18.82 -23.31
N GLY A 56 -2.02 19.78 -24.21
CA GLY A 56 -3.03 20.13 -25.20
C GLY A 56 -3.40 19.01 -26.20
N VAL A 57 -2.78 17.84 -26.09
CA VAL A 57 -3.13 16.63 -26.86
C VAL A 57 -4.26 15.84 -26.17
N PHE A 58 -4.56 16.13 -24.91
CA PHE A 58 -5.61 15.46 -24.13
C PHE A 58 -6.84 16.37 -24.07
N ASP A 59 -7.96 15.94 -24.66
CA ASP A 59 -9.21 16.71 -24.71
C ASP A 59 -9.94 16.74 -23.38
N ASP A 60 -9.83 15.66 -22.59
CA ASP A 60 -10.46 15.50 -21.28
C ASP A 60 -9.46 15.02 -20.23
N PRO A 61 -8.73 15.96 -19.58
CA PRO A 61 -7.74 15.63 -18.55
C PRO A 61 -8.30 14.93 -17.32
N GLU A 62 -9.56 15.19 -16.95
CA GLU A 62 -10.19 14.62 -15.78
C GLU A 62 -10.53 13.13 -15.98
N THR A 63 -11.20 12.81 -17.08
CA THR A 63 -11.47 11.42 -17.45
C THR A 63 -10.17 10.62 -17.64
N LEU A 64 -9.14 11.25 -18.24
CA LEU A 64 -7.83 10.62 -18.41
C LEU A 64 -7.20 10.27 -17.06
N ARG A 65 -7.23 11.19 -16.09
CA ARG A 65 -6.69 10.97 -14.76
C ARG A 65 -7.42 9.83 -14.04
N HIS A 66 -8.75 9.84 -14.02
CA HIS A 66 -9.53 8.74 -13.42
C HIS A 66 -9.26 7.40 -14.08
N THR A 67 -9.12 7.35 -15.40
CA THR A 67 -8.77 6.11 -16.09
C THR A 67 -7.37 5.61 -15.71
N ILE A 68 -6.40 6.51 -15.54
CA ILE A 68 -5.04 6.13 -15.05
C ILE A 68 -5.13 5.61 -13.61
N GLU A 69 -5.94 6.23 -12.76
CA GLU A 69 -6.21 5.78 -11.39
C GLU A 69 -6.79 4.36 -11.36
N ASP A 70 -7.77 4.05 -12.22
CA ASP A 70 -8.36 2.71 -12.34
C ASP A 70 -7.29 1.65 -12.71
N PHE A 71 -6.40 1.96 -13.66
CA PHE A 71 -5.27 1.08 -13.98
C PHE A 71 -4.27 0.94 -12.82
N ALA A 72 -4.05 2.01 -12.08
CA ALA A 72 -3.17 2.01 -10.93
C ALA A 72 -3.73 1.13 -9.79
N GLU A 73 -5.04 1.17 -9.53
CA GLU A 73 -5.71 0.31 -8.56
C GLU A 73 -5.57 -1.17 -8.92
N LEU A 74 -5.75 -1.52 -10.20
CA LEU A 74 -5.45 -2.87 -10.68
C LEU A 74 -3.96 -3.21 -10.50
N GLY A 75 -3.07 -2.23 -10.70
CA GLY A 75 -1.63 -2.39 -10.52
C GLY A 75 -1.25 -2.77 -9.10
N VAL A 76 -1.75 -2.05 -8.10
CA VAL A 76 -1.48 -2.35 -6.69
C VAL A 76 -2.14 -3.66 -6.25
N LEU A 77 -3.34 -3.97 -6.76
CA LEU A 77 -4.03 -5.23 -6.48
C LEU A 77 -3.20 -6.43 -6.94
N PHE A 78 -2.71 -6.43 -8.18
CA PHE A 78 -1.88 -7.51 -8.70
C PHE A 78 -0.47 -7.53 -8.09
N LEU A 79 0.08 -6.38 -7.71
CA LEU A 79 1.31 -6.31 -6.92
C LEU A 79 1.15 -7.07 -5.61
N MET A 80 0.10 -6.78 -4.84
CA MET A 80 -0.14 -7.42 -3.56
C MET A 80 -0.48 -8.90 -3.69
N PHE A 81 -1.16 -9.31 -4.77
CA PHE A 81 -1.33 -10.72 -5.11
C PHE A 81 0.02 -11.41 -5.33
N THR A 82 0.94 -10.80 -6.08
CA THR A 82 2.30 -11.33 -6.32
C THR A 82 3.09 -11.42 -5.02
N VAL A 83 3.04 -10.40 -4.17
CA VAL A 83 3.63 -10.43 -2.81
C VAL A 83 3.06 -11.59 -1.99
N GLY A 84 1.75 -11.83 -2.10
CA GLY A 84 1.09 -12.96 -1.44
C GLY A 84 1.61 -14.33 -1.90
N LEU A 85 1.92 -14.51 -3.20
CA LEU A 85 2.51 -15.74 -3.73
C LEU A 85 3.88 -16.06 -3.11
N GLU A 86 4.62 -15.04 -2.69
CA GLU A 86 5.94 -15.18 -2.06
C GLU A 86 5.88 -15.59 -0.58
N VAL A 87 4.72 -15.52 0.07
CA VAL A 87 4.56 -15.68 1.52
C VAL A 87 3.71 -16.91 1.85
N HIS A 88 4.15 -17.66 2.85
CA HIS A 88 3.36 -18.78 3.39
C HIS A 88 2.58 -18.35 4.65
N LEU A 89 1.34 -18.80 4.76
CA LEU A 89 0.48 -18.47 5.90
C LEU A 89 1.10 -18.92 7.25
N SER A 90 1.85 -20.02 7.29
CA SER A 90 2.56 -20.47 8.47
C SER A 90 3.62 -19.48 8.95
N GLU A 91 4.29 -18.79 8.03
CA GLU A 91 5.27 -17.73 8.32
C GLU A 91 4.56 -16.51 8.93
N LEU A 92 3.44 -16.11 8.34
CA LEU A 92 2.62 -15.01 8.84
C LEU A 92 2.11 -15.25 10.26
N LEU A 93 1.61 -16.47 10.53
CA LEU A 93 1.14 -16.85 11.86
C LEU A 93 2.26 -16.89 12.90
N SER A 94 3.49 -17.18 12.49
CA SER A 94 4.65 -17.22 13.40
C SER A 94 4.98 -15.87 14.04
N VAL A 95 4.62 -14.76 13.38
CA VAL A 95 4.83 -13.38 13.83
C VAL A 95 3.56 -12.71 14.37
N GLY A 96 2.52 -13.48 14.68
CA GLY A 96 1.20 -12.94 15.04
C GLY A 96 1.20 -11.96 16.22
N LYS A 97 2.07 -12.16 17.24
CA LYS A 97 2.24 -11.21 18.35
C LYS A 97 2.82 -9.88 17.88
N VAL A 98 3.78 -9.94 16.95
CA VAL A 98 4.37 -8.75 16.33
C VAL A 98 3.31 -8.00 15.53
N ALA A 99 2.52 -8.73 14.74
CA ALA A 99 1.43 -8.19 13.96
C ALA A 99 0.42 -7.40 14.82
N ILE A 100 -0.04 -8.02 15.90
CA ILE A 100 -1.06 -7.41 16.78
C ILE A 100 -0.50 -6.16 17.47
N TRP A 101 0.63 -6.28 18.16
CA TRP A 101 1.19 -5.13 18.89
C TRP A 101 1.74 -4.05 17.95
N GLY A 102 2.38 -4.46 16.84
CA GLY A 102 2.88 -3.56 15.81
C GLY A 102 1.78 -2.77 15.13
N GLY A 103 0.67 -3.43 14.77
CA GLY A 103 -0.50 -2.78 14.18
C GLY A 103 -1.20 -1.85 15.16
N ILE A 104 -1.50 -2.31 16.37
CA ILE A 104 -2.18 -1.49 17.38
C ILE A 104 -1.38 -0.23 17.72
N LEU A 105 -0.11 -0.37 18.09
CA LEU A 105 0.71 0.79 18.46
C LEU A 105 1.10 1.63 17.23
N GLY A 106 1.30 0.99 16.07
CA GLY A 106 1.54 1.65 14.80
C GLY A 106 0.37 2.50 14.30
N GLY A 107 -0.87 2.10 14.60
CA GLY A 107 -2.07 2.88 14.29
C GLY A 107 -2.40 3.94 15.36
N LEU A 108 -2.28 3.61 16.63
CA LEU A 108 -2.66 4.53 17.71
C LEU A 108 -1.66 5.68 17.90
N LEU A 109 -0.35 5.41 17.79
CA LEU A 109 0.65 6.43 18.07
C LEU A 109 0.61 7.63 17.12
N PRO A 110 0.35 7.47 15.80
CA PRO A 110 0.10 8.60 14.90
C PRO A 110 -1.07 9.48 15.35
N VAL A 111 -2.16 8.90 15.83
CA VAL A 111 -3.29 9.67 16.37
C VAL A 111 -2.87 10.44 17.62
N LEU A 112 -2.23 9.75 18.58
CA LEU A 112 -1.78 10.35 19.84
C LEU A 112 -0.76 11.47 19.65
N MET A 113 0.07 11.43 18.60
CA MET A 113 1.03 12.48 18.28
C MET A 113 0.45 13.52 17.33
N GLY A 114 -0.40 13.13 16.39
CA GLY A 114 -1.04 14.03 15.43
C GLY A 114 -1.98 15.04 16.10
N VAL A 115 -2.81 14.56 17.03
CA VAL A 115 -3.77 15.43 17.77
C VAL A 115 -3.09 16.62 18.44
N PRO A 116 -2.13 16.45 19.35
CA PRO A 116 -1.49 17.61 19.99
C PRO A 116 -0.73 18.49 18.99
N THR A 117 -0.17 17.89 17.91
CA THR A 117 0.49 18.67 16.87
C THR A 117 -0.48 19.64 16.20
N ILE A 118 -1.64 19.18 15.80
CA ILE A 118 -2.65 20.03 15.13
C ILE A 118 -3.21 21.09 16.07
N VAL A 119 -3.43 20.75 17.34
CA VAL A 119 -3.87 21.70 18.37
C VAL A 119 -2.82 22.79 18.62
N LEU A 120 -1.52 22.48 18.57
CA LEU A 120 -0.44 23.47 18.67
C LEU A 120 -0.38 24.47 17.50
N PHE A 121 -1.00 24.14 16.37
CA PHE A 121 -1.17 25.02 15.21
C PHE A 121 -2.54 25.71 15.18
N ASP A 122 -3.21 25.83 16.32
CA ASP A 122 -4.49 26.53 16.52
C ASP A 122 -5.69 25.91 15.77
N TYR A 123 -5.64 24.61 15.45
CA TYR A 123 -6.79 23.86 14.93
C TYR A 123 -7.56 23.16 16.06
N SER A 124 -8.81 22.76 15.78
CA SER A 124 -9.64 22.06 16.77
C SER A 124 -9.13 20.66 17.11
N LEU A 125 -9.53 20.15 18.28
CA LEU A 125 -9.27 18.78 18.71
C LEU A 125 -9.83 17.77 17.72
N GLU A 126 -11.03 18.03 17.20
CA GLU A 126 -11.70 17.19 16.20
C GLU A 126 -10.88 17.06 14.92
N THR A 127 -10.44 18.20 14.37
CA THR A 127 -9.52 18.21 13.22
C THR A 127 -8.23 17.45 13.50
N GLY A 128 -7.69 17.57 14.73
CA GLY A 128 -6.51 16.81 15.15
C GLY A 128 -6.73 15.29 15.12
N ILE A 129 -7.92 14.82 15.53
CA ILE A 129 -8.27 13.38 15.47
C ILE A 129 -8.32 12.91 14.04
N PHE A 130 -8.98 13.63 13.13
CA PHE A 130 -9.06 13.28 11.71
C PHE A 130 -7.67 13.22 11.07
N VAL A 131 -6.84 14.25 11.26
CA VAL A 131 -5.43 14.21 10.79
C VAL A 131 -4.67 13.02 11.37
N GLY A 132 -4.87 12.71 12.64
CA GLY A 132 -4.28 11.55 13.29
C GLY A 132 -4.69 10.23 12.64
N VAL A 133 -5.95 10.09 12.24
CA VAL A 133 -6.49 8.91 11.54
C VAL A 133 -5.86 8.78 10.14
N VAL A 134 -5.76 9.88 9.38
CA VAL A 134 -5.02 9.87 8.10
C VAL A 134 -3.58 9.43 8.30
N LEU A 135 -2.91 9.96 9.33
CA LEU A 135 -1.53 9.57 9.65
C LEU A 135 -1.41 8.14 10.19
N ALA A 136 -2.48 7.52 10.66
CA ALA A 136 -2.49 6.13 11.08
C ALA A 136 -2.46 5.15 9.89
N ALA A 137 -3.08 5.49 8.77
CA ALA A 137 -3.09 4.64 7.59
C ALA A 137 -1.67 4.36 7.06
N THR A 138 -1.41 3.13 6.58
CA THR A 138 -0.11 2.72 6.03
C THR A 138 -0.29 2.12 4.64
N SER A 139 0.61 2.45 3.71
CA SER A 139 0.72 1.74 2.44
C SER A 139 1.77 0.65 2.55
N VAL A 140 1.33 -0.58 2.58
CA VAL A 140 2.25 -1.72 2.64
C VAL A 140 2.87 -2.04 1.28
N SER A 141 2.18 -1.73 0.18
CA SER A 141 2.58 -2.06 -1.20
C SER A 141 3.98 -1.55 -1.54
N ILE A 142 4.30 -0.32 -1.16
CA ILE A 142 5.59 0.33 -1.43
C ILE A 142 6.73 -0.33 -0.66
N SER A 143 6.54 -0.58 0.63
CA SER A 143 7.54 -1.25 1.47
C SER A 143 7.71 -2.71 1.07
N ALA A 144 6.61 -3.43 0.78
CA ALA A 144 6.65 -4.80 0.31
C ALA A 144 7.40 -4.92 -1.03
N GLN A 145 7.09 -4.04 -1.99
CA GLN A 145 7.81 -3.99 -3.27
C GLN A 145 9.29 -3.70 -3.07
N THR A 146 9.62 -2.74 -2.21
CA THR A 146 11.04 -2.42 -1.89
C THR A 146 11.77 -3.63 -1.31
N LEU A 147 11.16 -4.33 -0.34
CA LEU A 147 11.74 -5.54 0.26
C LEU A 147 11.83 -6.69 -0.76
N LEU A 148 10.89 -6.79 -1.67
CA LEU A 148 10.91 -7.78 -2.76
C LEU A 148 12.07 -7.51 -3.72
N GLU A 149 12.25 -6.25 -4.15
CA GLU A 149 13.38 -5.85 -5.01
C GLU A 149 14.76 -6.06 -4.35
N LEU A 150 14.84 -5.88 -3.03
CA LEU A 150 16.05 -6.16 -2.25
C LEU A 150 16.23 -7.65 -1.93
N GLY A 151 15.29 -8.52 -2.33
CA GLY A 151 15.34 -9.96 -2.07
C GLY A 151 15.18 -10.35 -0.59
N ILE A 152 14.66 -9.46 0.25
CA ILE A 152 14.58 -9.65 1.72
C ILE A 152 13.14 -9.69 2.27
N LEU A 153 12.13 -9.81 1.39
CA LEU A 153 10.73 -9.88 1.81
C LEU A 153 10.46 -11.07 2.76
N ARG A 154 11.13 -12.20 2.56
CA ARG A 154 10.99 -13.40 3.40
C ARG A 154 11.80 -13.38 4.70
N THR A 155 12.35 -12.23 5.09
CA THR A 155 12.95 -12.08 6.43
C THR A 155 11.88 -11.92 7.48
N LYS A 156 12.24 -12.06 8.77
CA LYS A 156 11.31 -11.86 9.88
C LYS A 156 10.64 -10.49 9.84
N GLU A 157 11.41 -9.46 9.46
CA GLU A 157 10.91 -8.08 9.35
C GLU A 157 9.94 -7.93 8.19
N GLY A 158 10.21 -8.54 7.02
CA GLY A 158 9.30 -8.49 5.87
C GLY A 158 7.99 -9.24 6.13
N ILE A 159 8.06 -10.47 6.69
CA ILE A 159 6.86 -11.19 7.11
C ILE A 159 6.13 -10.42 8.23
N GLY A 160 6.88 -9.83 9.19
CA GLY A 160 6.33 -8.97 10.23
C GLY A 160 5.60 -7.76 9.67
N LEU A 161 6.16 -7.09 8.64
CA LEU A 161 5.52 -5.98 7.94
C LEU A 161 4.15 -6.39 7.38
N LEU A 162 4.11 -7.48 6.58
CA LEU A 162 2.88 -7.93 5.93
C LEU A 162 1.80 -8.33 6.95
N ALA A 163 2.19 -9.02 8.02
CA ALA A 163 1.27 -9.40 9.09
C ALA A 163 0.76 -8.16 9.88
N THR A 164 1.65 -7.20 10.16
CA THR A 164 1.31 -5.97 10.87
C THR A 164 0.37 -5.09 10.04
N ALA A 165 0.57 -5.02 8.73
CA ALA A 165 -0.25 -4.24 7.83
C ALA A 165 -1.71 -4.71 7.81
N VAL A 166 -1.98 -6.01 7.84
CA VAL A 166 -3.36 -6.54 7.92
C VAL A 166 -4.07 -6.04 9.19
N VAL A 167 -3.38 -5.98 10.32
CA VAL A 167 -3.93 -5.47 11.58
C VAL A 167 -4.10 -3.94 11.51
N ASP A 168 -3.14 -3.25 10.92
CA ASP A 168 -3.13 -1.79 10.75
C ASP A 168 -4.31 -1.33 9.86
N ASP A 169 -4.60 -2.03 8.76
CA ASP A 169 -5.74 -1.75 7.87
C ASP A 169 -7.08 -1.85 8.62
N ILE A 170 -7.27 -2.89 9.42
CA ILE A 170 -8.47 -3.04 10.25
C ILE A 170 -8.57 -1.87 11.23
N LEU A 171 -7.47 -1.53 11.89
CA LEU A 171 -7.45 -0.47 12.88
C LEU A 171 -7.69 0.91 12.25
N ALA A 172 -7.13 1.19 11.09
CA ALA A 172 -7.33 2.46 10.37
C ALA A 172 -8.81 2.67 10.02
N ILE A 173 -9.48 1.64 9.50
CA ILE A 173 -10.92 1.71 9.18
C ILE A 173 -11.77 1.85 10.44
N LEU A 174 -11.43 1.15 11.53
CA LEU A 174 -12.12 1.29 12.81
C LEU A 174 -11.94 2.70 13.40
N LEU A 175 -10.73 3.23 13.40
CA LEU A 175 -10.45 4.59 13.87
C LEU A 175 -11.22 5.63 13.05
N LEU A 176 -11.24 5.49 11.73
CA LEU A 176 -12.03 6.35 10.84
C LEU A 176 -13.52 6.24 11.16
N SER A 177 -14.05 5.03 11.27
CA SER A 177 -15.47 4.79 11.59
C SER A 177 -15.86 5.39 12.95
N ILE A 178 -15.00 5.24 13.97
CA ILE A 178 -15.21 5.84 15.29
C ILE A 178 -15.16 7.37 15.21
N ALA A 179 -14.20 7.94 14.49
CA ALA A 179 -14.06 9.39 14.33
C ALA A 179 -15.30 9.99 13.65
N ILE A 180 -15.76 9.39 12.53
CA ILE A 180 -16.98 9.84 11.83
C ILE A 180 -18.22 9.70 12.73
N ALA A 181 -18.37 8.57 13.42
CA ALA A 181 -19.52 8.29 14.27
C ALA A 181 -19.58 9.21 15.50
N THR A 182 -18.45 9.67 16.03
CA THR A 182 -18.41 10.49 17.26
C THR A 182 -18.30 11.98 17.00
N LEU A 183 -17.73 12.40 15.88
CA LEU A 183 -17.37 13.78 15.57
C LEU A 183 -17.98 14.27 14.24
N GLY A 184 -18.54 13.37 13.42
CA GLY A 184 -19.19 13.72 12.16
C GLY A 184 -20.54 14.40 12.36
N SER A 185 -21.09 14.98 11.28
CA SER A 185 -22.37 15.67 11.29
C SER A 185 -23.58 14.78 11.66
N GLU A 186 -23.44 13.46 11.60
CA GLU A 186 -24.47 12.47 11.96
C GLU A 186 -24.19 11.76 13.30
N ALA A 187 -23.32 12.32 14.14
CA ALA A 187 -22.88 11.74 15.41
C ALA A 187 -24.03 11.38 16.38
N GLU A 188 -25.17 12.06 16.31
CA GLU A 188 -26.34 11.77 17.16
C GLU A 188 -26.98 10.39 16.88
N ASN A 189 -26.73 9.77 15.72
CA ASN A 189 -27.36 8.52 15.32
C ASN A 189 -26.40 7.32 15.35
N ALA A 190 -25.13 7.51 15.63
CA ALA A 190 -24.15 6.43 15.58
C ALA A 190 -24.31 5.46 16.76
N SER A 191 -24.58 4.21 16.47
CA SER A 191 -24.74 3.15 17.46
C SER A 191 -23.41 2.40 17.71
N VAL A 192 -23.08 2.18 19.00
CA VAL A 192 -21.95 1.28 19.37
C VAL A 192 -22.10 -0.10 18.72
N LEU A 193 -23.36 -0.56 18.49
CA LEU A 193 -23.62 -1.83 17.83
C LEU A 193 -23.15 -1.85 16.38
N GLU A 194 -23.23 -0.73 15.66
CA GLU A 194 -22.74 -0.60 14.28
C GLU A 194 -21.22 -0.71 14.22
N LEU A 195 -20.52 -0.07 15.14
CA LEU A 195 -19.05 -0.19 15.24
C LEU A 195 -18.61 -1.64 15.54
N VAL A 196 -19.31 -2.28 16.49
CA VAL A 196 -19.07 -3.69 16.78
C VAL A 196 -19.36 -4.56 15.56
N TRP A 197 -20.42 -4.26 14.81
CA TRP A 197 -20.77 -5.00 13.60
C TRP A 197 -19.72 -4.84 12.50
N ILE A 198 -19.18 -3.63 12.29
CA ILE A 198 -18.07 -3.39 11.34
C ILE A 198 -16.88 -4.27 11.71
N PHE A 199 -16.45 -4.26 12.97
CA PHE A 199 -15.34 -5.09 13.42
C PHE A 199 -15.60 -6.59 13.24
N VAL A 200 -16.77 -7.07 13.66
CA VAL A 200 -17.16 -8.47 13.52
C VAL A 200 -17.18 -8.90 12.07
N ARG A 201 -17.74 -8.06 11.17
CA ARG A 201 -17.75 -8.30 9.73
C ARG A 201 -16.36 -8.45 9.15
N MET A 202 -15.43 -7.56 9.51
CA MET A 202 -14.04 -7.61 9.07
C MET A 202 -13.33 -8.89 9.53
N VAL A 203 -13.46 -9.24 10.81
CA VAL A 203 -12.86 -10.45 11.38
C VAL A 203 -13.44 -11.73 10.78
N LEU A 204 -14.76 -11.79 10.59
CA LEU A 204 -15.43 -12.92 9.95
C LEU A 204 -15.02 -13.09 8.50
N TYR A 205 -14.92 -11.98 7.76
CA TYR A 205 -14.43 -12.00 6.39
C TYR A 205 -12.99 -12.52 6.32
N LEU A 206 -12.08 -11.97 7.12
CA LEU A 206 -10.68 -12.39 7.13
C LEU A 206 -10.55 -13.87 7.47
N GLY A 207 -11.26 -14.33 8.50
CA GLY A 207 -11.27 -15.76 8.87
C GLY A 207 -11.80 -16.66 7.74
N GLY A 208 -12.89 -16.28 7.11
CA GLY A 208 -13.48 -16.99 5.98
C GLY A 208 -12.59 -16.98 4.73
N ALA A 209 -12.04 -15.81 4.36
CA ALA A 209 -11.14 -15.66 3.22
C ALA A 209 -9.86 -16.48 3.40
N LEU A 210 -9.23 -16.43 4.59
CA LEU A 210 -8.07 -17.25 4.92
C LEU A 210 -8.40 -18.75 4.89
N ALA A 211 -9.55 -19.16 5.41
CA ALA A 211 -9.98 -20.56 5.36
C ALA A 211 -10.18 -21.05 3.92
N ILE A 212 -10.80 -20.24 3.06
CA ILE A 212 -10.98 -20.55 1.62
C ILE A 212 -9.61 -20.59 0.92
N ALA A 213 -8.77 -19.59 1.17
CA ALA A 213 -7.44 -19.49 0.58
C ALA A 213 -6.55 -20.70 0.97
N TRP A 214 -6.65 -21.18 2.20
CA TRP A 214 -5.89 -22.34 2.67
C TRP A 214 -6.44 -23.66 2.16
N THR A 215 -7.76 -23.82 2.12
CA THR A 215 -8.37 -25.15 1.92
C THR A 215 -8.87 -25.35 0.50
N VAL A 216 -9.49 -24.33 -0.10
CA VAL A 216 -10.16 -24.43 -1.39
C VAL A 216 -9.23 -24.10 -2.54
N LEU A 217 -8.54 -22.95 -2.49
CA LEU A 217 -7.73 -22.48 -3.61
C LEU A 217 -6.64 -23.50 -4.03
N PRO A 218 -5.80 -24.06 -3.13
CA PRO A 218 -4.76 -24.99 -3.55
C PRO A 218 -5.34 -26.28 -4.18
N ARG A 219 -6.46 -26.77 -3.63
CA ARG A 219 -7.10 -27.96 -4.18
C ARG A 219 -7.71 -27.70 -5.56
N LEU A 220 -8.39 -26.56 -5.71
CA LEU A 220 -9.01 -26.14 -6.97
C LEU A 220 -7.95 -25.99 -8.07
N PHE A 221 -6.86 -25.27 -7.79
CA PHE A 221 -5.82 -25.00 -8.78
C PHE A 221 -5.01 -26.24 -9.14
N ASN A 222 -4.72 -27.12 -8.17
CA ASN A 222 -4.10 -28.41 -8.45
C ASN A 222 -5.04 -29.32 -9.26
N TRP A 223 -6.36 -29.24 -9.09
CA TRP A 223 -7.33 -29.95 -9.90
C TRP A 223 -7.41 -29.35 -11.33
N LEU A 224 -7.49 -28.02 -11.48
CA LEU A 224 -7.49 -27.31 -12.76
C LEU A 224 -6.26 -27.70 -13.61
N HIS A 225 -5.08 -27.71 -13.00
CA HIS A 225 -3.85 -28.08 -13.69
C HIS A 225 -3.83 -29.55 -14.20
N ARG A 226 -4.59 -30.45 -13.56
CA ARG A 226 -4.73 -31.85 -14.03
C ARG A 226 -5.64 -31.99 -15.24
N GLN A 227 -6.50 -31.02 -15.51
CA GLN A 227 -7.42 -31.02 -16.64
C GLN A 227 -6.71 -30.46 -17.88
N ARG A 228 -6.51 -31.28 -18.92
CA ARG A 228 -5.75 -30.91 -20.13
C ARG A 228 -6.23 -29.61 -20.78
N GLU A 229 -7.56 -29.39 -20.82
CA GLU A 229 -8.18 -28.20 -21.43
C GLU A 229 -8.00 -26.95 -20.57
N LEU A 230 -8.01 -27.07 -19.26
CA LEU A 230 -7.95 -25.98 -18.31
C LEU A 230 -6.52 -25.65 -17.83
N ALA A 231 -5.60 -26.58 -17.96
CA ALA A 231 -4.22 -26.41 -17.53
C ALA A 231 -3.55 -25.18 -18.18
N ARG A 232 -3.84 -24.90 -19.45
CA ARG A 232 -3.32 -23.71 -20.15
C ARG A 232 -3.90 -22.38 -19.68
N SER A 233 -4.96 -22.41 -18.88
CA SER A 233 -5.67 -21.24 -18.38
C SER A 233 -5.44 -20.99 -16.89
N VAL A 234 -4.53 -21.71 -16.22
CA VAL A 234 -4.27 -21.61 -14.78
C VAL A 234 -3.93 -20.18 -14.39
N ALA A 235 -3.13 -19.47 -15.20
CA ALA A 235 -2.80 -18.07 -15.00
C ALA A 235 -4.06 -17.16 -15.03
N SER A 236 -4.97 -17.39 -15.98
CA SER A 236 -6.22 -16.62 -16.05
C SER A 236 -7.10 -16.86 -14.84
N PHE A 237 -7.17 -18.10 -14.34
CA PHE A 237 -7.90 -18.40 -13.10
C PHE A 237 -7.24 -17.74 -11.88
N ALA A 238 -5.92 -17.59 -11.87
CA ALA A 238 -5.21 -16.85 -10.81
C ALA A 238 -5.57 -15.36 -10.82
N LEU A 239 -5.65 -14.73 -12.00
CA LEU A 239 -6.14 -13.35 -12.13
C LEU A 239 -7.60 -13.23 -11.65
N ILE A 240 -8.46 -14.18 -12.02
CA ILE A 240 -9.85 -14.23 -11.53
C ILE A 240 -9.88 -14.34 -10.00
N ALA A 241 -9.06 -15.21 -9.41
CA ALA A 241 -8.99 -15.35 -7.96
C ALA A 241 -8.56 -14.04 -7.28
N ALA A 242 -7.54 -13.34 -7.81
CA ALA A 242 -7.10 -12.05 -7.29
C ALA A 242 -8.23 -11.00 -7.32
N LEU A 243 -8.94 -10.91 -8.46
CA LEU A 243 -10.04 -9.96 -8.63
C LEU A 243 -11.23 -10.29 -7.73
N VAL A 244 -11.63 -11.56 -7.65
CA VAL A 244 -12.77 -11.98 -6.81
C VAL A 244 -12.49 -11.80 -5.33
N PHE A 245 -11.28 -12.13 -4.87
CA PHE A 245 -10.89 -11.90 -3.48
C PHE A 245 -10.76 -10.40 -3.18
N GLY A 246 -10.21 -9.60 -4.11
CA GLY A 246 -10.16 -8.15 -3.98
C GLY A 246 -11.56 -7.55 -3.87
N TRP A 247 -12.45 -7.86 -4.80
CA TRP A 247 -13.85 -7.41 -4.76
C TRP A 247 -14.56 -7.86 -3.47
N SER A 248 -14.39 -9.11 -3.06
CA SER A 248 -15.04 -9.61 -1.84
C SER A 248 -14.49 -8.99 -0.57
N ALA A 249 -13.21 -8.61 -0.54
CA ALA A 249 -12.60 -7.92 0.60
C ALA A 249 -13.25 -6.55 0.84
N ASP A 250 -13.42 -5.79 -0.21
CA ASP A 250 -14.04 -4.48 -0.15
C ASP A 250 -15.55 -4.61 0.09
N TYR A 251 -16.27 -5.32 -0.77
CA TYR A 251 -17.72 -5.38 -0.75
C TYR A 251 -18.32 -6.17 0.43
N LEU A 252 -17.75 -7.36 0.74
CA LEU A 252 -18.23 -8.22 1.85
C LEU A 252 -17.50 -7.93 3.15
N GLY A 253 -16.19 -7.73 3.11
CA GLY A 253 -15.34 -7.53 4.27
C GLY A 253 -15.35 -6.12 4.82
N GLY A 254 -15.49 -5.12 3.96
CA GLY A 254 -15.25 -3.71 4.30
C GLY A 254 -13.77 -3.43 4.63
N ILE A 255 -12.86 -4.17 4.00
CA ILE A 255 -11.41 -4.00 4.10
C ILE A 255 -10.83 -3.74 2.70
N ALA A 256 -9.61 -3.21 2.64
CA ALA A 256 -8.98 -2.88 1.37
C ALA A 256 -8.93 -4.07 0.39
N ALA A 257 -9.28 -3.86 -0.88
CA ALA A 257 -9.25 -4.88 -1.93
C ALA A 257 -7.87 -5.55 -2.07
N ILE A 258 -6.80 -4.79 -1.85
CA ILE A 258 -5.40 -5.27 -1.88
C ILE A 258 -5.15 -6.38 -0.85
N THR A 259 -5.79 -6.31 0.33
CA THR A 259 -5.70 -7.36 1.37
C THR A 259 -6.34 -8.67 0.90
N GLY A 260 -7.47 -8.60 0.18
CA GLY A 260 -8.10 -9.77 -0.43
C GLY A 260 -7.21 -10.43 -1.48
N ALA A 261 -6.65 -9.62 -2.38
CA ALA A 261 -5.72 -10.11 -3.40
C ALA A 261 -4.46 -10.75 -2.79
N PHE A 262 -3.90 -10.14 -1.74
CA PHE A 262 -2.78 -10.71 -0.97
C PHE A 262 -3.14 -12.09 -0.37
N ILE A 263 -4.32 -12.23 0.24
CA ILE A 263 -4.80 -13.51 0.80
C ILE A 263 -4.95 -14.56 -0.30
N ALA A 264 -5.48 -14.20 -1.48
CA ALA A 264 -5.58 -15.11 -2.61
C ALA A 264 -4.21 -15.58 -3.08
N GLY A 265 -3.24 -14.67 -3.23
CA GLY A 265 -1.84 -15.00 -3.57
C GLY A 265 -1.23 -15.96 -2.56
N MET A 266 -1.37 -15.66 -1.27
CA MET A 266 -0.87 -16.50 -0.18
C MET A 266 -1.55 -17.90 -0.17
N GLY A 267 -2.81 -18.00 -0.53
CA GLY A 267 -3.48 -19.30 -0.71
C GLY A 267 -2.87 -20.09 -1.86
N LEU A 268 -2.57 -19.44 -2.97
CA LEU A 268 -1.96 -20.07 -4.15
C LEU A 268 -0.47 -20.41 -3.96
N SER A 269 0.22 -19.75 -3.03
CA SER A 269 1.61 -20.11 -2.68
C SER A 269 1.75 -21.55 -2.17
N GLN A 270 0.63 -22.18 -1.77
CA GLN A 270 0.57 -23.55 -1.25
C GLN A 270 0.22 -24.60 -2.32
N THR A 271 0.07 -24.18 -3.58
CA THR A 271 -0.14 -25.09 -4.69
C THR A 271 1.14 -25.88 -5.00
N ASN A 272 1.03 -26.93 -5.85
CA ASN A 272 2.21 -27.66 -6.31
C ASN A 272 3.20 -26.71 -7.00
N GLU A 273 4.50 -26.92 -6.83
CA GLU A 273 5.58 -26.06 -7.36
C GLU A 273 5.40 -25.74 -8.87
N LYS A 274 4.99 -26.70 -9.70
CA LYS A 274 4.74 -26.45 -11.12
C LYS A 274 3.62 -25.44 -11.36
N VAL A 275 2.53 -25.57 -10.61
CA VAL A 275 1.36 -24.65 -10.68
C VAL A 275 1.76 -23.28 -10.18
N LYS A 276 2.47 -23.22 -9.06
CA LYS A 276 2.97 -21.98 -8.47
C LYS A 276 3.86 -21.22 -9.43
N THR A 277 4.88 -21.87 -10.00
CA THR A 277 5.83 -21.26 -10.94
C THR A 277 5.14 -20.76 -12.21
N GLU A 278 4.13 -21.49 -12.72
CA GLU A 278 3.33 -21.04 -13.87
C GLU A 278 2.55 -19.79 -13.56
N ILE A 279 1.88 -19.73 -12.39
CA ILE A 279 1.13 -18.54 -11.93
C ILE A 279 2.08 -17.37 -11.72
N GLU A 280 3.17 -17.58 -10.97
CA GLU A 280 4.18 -16.55 -10.69
C GLU A 280 4.72 -15.92 -11.96
N SER A 281 5.16 -16.75 -12.90
CA SER A 281 5.70 -16.27 -14.17
C SER A 281 4.69 -15.45 -14.97
N ALA A 282 3.47 -15.95 -15.12
CA ALA A 282 2.45 -15.29 -15.95
C ALA A 282 1.96 -13.98 -15.30
N VAL A 283 1.65 -13.99 -14.00
CA VAL A 283 1.16 -12.80 -13.29
C VAL A 283 2.27 -11.76 -13.18
N HIS A 284 3.50 -12.17 -12.88
CA HIS A 284 4.65 -11.28 -12.79
C HIS A 284 4.87 -10.51 -14.11
N HIS A 285 4.82 -11.19 -15.26
CA HIS A 285 5.01 -10.53 -16.55
C HIS A 285 3.95 -9.45 -16.82
N ILE A 286 2.67 -9.75 -16.59
CA ILE A 286 1.58 -8.78 -16.80
C ILE A 286 1.70 -7.63 -15.81
N SER A 287 1.88 -7.94 -14.53
CA SER A 287 1.92 -6.94 -13.46
C SER A 287 3.11 -5.99 -13.62
N TYR A 288 4.33 -6.52 -13.74
CA TYR A 288 5.54 -5.69 -13.74
C TYR A 288 5.89 -5.08 -15.10
N ALA A 289 5.35 -5.61 -16.21
CA ALA A 289 5.53 -4.98 -17.51
C ALA A 289 4.57 -3.80 -17.74
N PHE A 290 3.39 -3.82 -17.12
CA PHE A 290 2.32 -2.88 -17.45
C PHE A 290 1.70 -2.21 -16.21
N LEU A 291 1.06 -2.95 -15.33
CA LEU A 291 0.18 -2.39 -14.28
C LEU A 291 0.95 -1.75 -13.12
N VAL A 292 1.96 -2.42 -12.60
CA VAL A 292 2.74 -1.95 -11.44
C VAL A 292 3.49 -0.64 -11.73
N PRO A 293 4.14 -0.45 -12.91
CA PRO A 293 4.71 0.84 -13.28
C PRO A 293 3.69 1.98 -13.32
N ILE A 294 2.47 1.71 -13.81
CA ILE A 294 1.39 2.71 -13.83
C ILE A 294 1.01 3.11 -12.40
N PHE A 295 0.89 2.13 -11.48
CA PHE A 295 0.59 2.39 -10.08
C PHE A 295 1.63 3.32 -9.43
N PHE A 296 2.92 3.00 -9.52
CA PHE A 296 3.95 3.82 -8.86
C PHE A 296 4.08 5.21 -9.47
N VAL A 297 3.97 5.32 -10.79
CA VAL A 297 3.95 6.64 -11.46
C VAL A 297 2.70 7.41 -11.06
N ASN A 298 1.53 6.78 -11.00
CA ASN A 298 0.29 7.43 -10.59
C ASN A 298 0.39 8.04 -9.19
N VAL A 299 0.99 7.33 -8.22
CA VAL A 299 1.23 7.90 -6.89
C VAL A 299 2.03 9.20 -6.97
N GLY A 300 3.07 9.25 -7.80
CA GLY A 300 3.86 10.48 -8.01
C GLY A 300 3.10 11.57 -8.78
N LEU A 301 2.21 11.22 -9.72
CA LEU A 301 1.39 12.16 -10.49
C LEU A 301 0.47 13.03 -9.61
N HIS A 302 0.12 12.54 -8.44
CA HIS A 302 -0.71 13.28 -7.49
C HIS A 302 0.04 14.39 -6.76
N LEU A 303 1.39 14.43 -6.80
CA LEU A 303 2.18 15.43 -6.10
C LEU A 303 2.15 16.77 -6.85
N ASP A 304 1.49 17.76 -6.25
CA ASP A 304 1.46 19.14 -6.73
C ASP A 304 2.06 20.10 -5.69
N LEU A 305 3.37 20.33 -5.79
CA LEU A 305 4.08 21.24 -4.89
C LEU A 305 3.73 22.71 -5.15
N THR A 306 3.10 23.04 -6.29
CA THR A 306 2.78 24.44 -6.66
C THR A 306 1.59 25.00 -5.87
N ARG A 307 0.76 24.11 -5.29
CA ARG A 307 -0.43 24.51 -4.51
C ARG A 307 -0.11 24.83 -3.06
N ILE A 308 1.06 24.45 -2.56
CA ILE A 308 1.39 24.57 -1.14
C ILE A 308 1.77 26.01 -0.83
N GLY A 309 0.97 26.68 -0.01
CA GLY A 309 1.30 28.00 0.51
C GLY A 309 2.54 27.95 1.39
N VAL A 310 3.40 28.99 1.29
CA VAL A 310 4.65 29.08 2.07
C VAL A 310 4.36 29.09 3.59
N ASP A 311 3.23 29.60 3.99
CA ASP A 311 2.71 29.62 5.36
C ASP A 311 2.41 28.22 5.91
N MET A 312 2.14 27.24 5.07
CA MET A 312 1.85 25.85 5.44
C MET A 312 3.10 24.96 5.53
N ILE A 313 4.25 25.43 5.05
CA ILE A 313 5.50 24.65 5.07
C ILE A 313 5.92 24.23 6.50
N PRO A 314 5.87 25.10 7.52
CA PRO A 314 6.21 24.69 8.89
C PRO A 314 5.32 23.56 9.41
N LEU A 315 4.02 23.63 9.16
CA LEU A 315 3.07 22.59 9.54
C LEU A 315 3.39 21.28 8.79
N ALA A 316 3.61 21.33 7.48
CA ALA A 316 3.95 20.17 6.68
C ALA A 316 5.25 19.46 7.17
N ILE A 317 6.28 20.24 7.54
CA ILE A 317 7.53 19.69 8.10
C ILE A 317 7.28 18.99 9.43
N VAL A 318 6.53 19.63 10.34
CA VAL A 318 6.23 19.03 11.65
C VAL A 318 5.37 17.78 11.49
N LEU A 319 4.34 17.83 10.63
CA LEU A 319 3.51 16.65 10.32
C LEU A 319 4.32 15.51 9.68
N LEU A 320 5.28 15.82 8.80
CA LEU A 320 6.17 14.82 8.22
C LEU A 320 7.02 14.14 9.30
N LEU A 321 7.60 14.92 10.21
CA LEU A 321 8.36 14.38 11.33
C LEU A 321 7.48 13.52 12.25
N VAL A 322 6.30 14.00 12.59
CA VAL A 322 5.32 13.26 13.40
C VAL A 322 4.92 11.98 12.67
N ALA A 323 4.65 12.05 11.37
CA ALA A 323 4.33 10.90 10.56
C ALA A 323 5.39 9.81 10.60
N ILE A 324 6.65 10.19 10.44
CA ILE A 324 7.79 9.25 10.46
C ILE A 324 8.00 8.70 11.89
N VAL A 325 8.16 9.60 12.86
CA VAL A 325 8.52 9.21 14.24
C VAL A 325 7.42 8.36 14.87
N SER A 326 6.16 8.73 14.69
CA SER A 326 5.04 7.96 15.27
C SER A 326 4.95 6.53 14.74
N LYS A 327 5.16 6.33 13.43
CA LYS A 327 5.14 4.99 12.84
C LYS A 327 6.37 4.17 13.25
N VAL A 328 7.56 4.75 13.16
CA VAL A 328 8.80 4.07 13.56
C VAL A 328 8.75 3.66 15.03
N ALA A 329 8.32 4.58 15.90
CA ALA A 329 8.19 4.30 17.33
C ALA A 329 7.04 3.33 17.60
N GLY A 330 5.83 3.57 17.06
CA GLY A 330 4.64 2.76 17.33
C GLY A 330 4.81 1.32 16.89
N ALA A 331 5.07 1.09 15.62
CA ALA A 331 5.26 -0.23 15.07
C ALA A 331 6.53 -0.90 15.64
N GLY A 332 7.62 -0.12 15.85
CA GLY A 332 8.85 -0.62 16.44
C GLY A 332 8.68 -1.07 17.89
N ILE A 333 8.05 -0.28 18.75
CA ILE A 333 7.73 -0.67 20.15
C ILE A 333 6.81 -1.88 20.15
N GLY A 334 5.77 -1.89 19.31
CA GLY A 334 4.86 -3.03 19.18
C GLY A 334 5.57 -4.30 18.76
N ALA A 335 6.47 -4.20 17.76
CA ALA A 335 7.29 -5.34 17.34
C ALA A 335 8.21 -5.85 18.44
N ARG A 336 8.78 -4.95 19.24
CA ARG A 336 9.61 -5.30 20.39
C ARG A 336 8.79 -6.05 21.45
N MET A 337 7.58 -5.59 21.74
CA MET A 337 6.64 -6.28 22.63
C MET A 337 6.21 -7.64 22.05
N GLY A 338 6.12 -7.75 20.74
CA GLY A 338 5.83 -8.99 20.02
C GLY A 338 6.97 -10.01 20.01
N GLY A 339 8.18 -9.63 20.44
CA GLY A 339 9.34 -10.52 20.58
C GLY A 339 10.47 -10.30 19.57
N PHE A 340 10.42 -9.24 18.74
CA PHE A 340 11.54 -8.85 17.89
C PHE A 340 12.67 -8.22 18.73
N ASN A 341 13.91 -8.33 18.27
CA ASN A 341 15.02 -7.58 18.84
C ASN A 341 14.99 -6.10 18.43
N ASN A 342 15.86 -5.26 19.01
CA ASN A 342 15.85 -3.82 18.75
C ASN A 342 16.10 -3.48 17.27
N GLY A 343 17.01 -4.19 16.60
CA GLY A 343 17.31 -3.98 15.18
C GLY A 343 16.13 -4.41 14.27
N GLU A 344 15.55 -5.59 14.54
CA GLU A 344 14.36 -6.07 13.83
C GLU A 344 13.18 -5.12 14.01
N SER A 345 12.97 -4.65 15.24
CA SER A 345 11.89 -3.72 15.60
C SER A 345 12.04 -2.36 14.89
N PHE A 346 13.26 -1.82 14.86
CA PHE A 346 13.55 -0.56 14.17
C PHE A 346 13.32 -0.70 12.65
N ARG A 347 13.81 -1.79 12.03
CA ARG A 347 13.62 -2.05 10.60
C ARG A 347 12.14 -2.20 10.25
N LEU A 348 11.37 -2.94 11.05
CA LEU A 348 9.91 -3.04 10.85
C LEU A 348 9.25 -1.66 10.96
N GLY A 349 9.60 -0.86 11.98
CA GLY A 349 9.09 0.49 12.13
C GLY A 349 9.37 1.38 10.92
N VAL A 350 10.58 1.30 10.35
CA VAL A 350 10.93 2.04 9.12
C VAL A 350 10.12 1.55 7.92
N CYS A 351 9.86 0.25 7.81
CA CYS A 351 8.99 -0.28 6.74
C CYS A 351 7.53 0.21 6.85
N MET A 352 7.08 0.63 8.03
CA MET A 352 5.71 1.13 8.25
C MET A 352 5.57 2.65 8.01
N ILE A 353 6.61 3.37 7.58
CA ILE A 353 6.56 4.83 7.36
C ILE A 353 5.64 5.20 6.19
N SER A 354 5.60 4.39 5.13
CA SER A 354 4.88 4.70 3.89
C SER A 354 3.38 4.93 4.13
N ARG A 355 2.88 6.02 3.55
CA ARG A 355 1.45 6.29 3.46
C ARG A 355 1.12 6.50 2.00
N GLY A 356 0.25 5.72 1.44
CA GLY A 356 -0.07 5.79 0.03
C GLY A 356 -1.56 5.99 -0.19
N GLU A 357 -2.09 5.14 -1.03
CA GLU A 357 -3.47 5.12 -1.48
C GLU A 357 -4.49 5.17 -0.34
N VAL A 358 -4.31 4.37 0.71
CA VAL A 358 -5.26 4.33 1.85
C VAL A 358 -5.31 5.68 2.57
N GLY A 359 -4.15 6.31 2.81
CA GLY A 359 -4.09 7.63 3.45
C GLY A 359 -4.74 8.72 2.59
N LEU A 360 -4.57 8.66 1.26
CA LEU A 360 -5.19 9.59 0.32
C LEU A 360 -6.72 9.43 0.28
N ILE A 361 -7.22 8.19 0.26
CA ILE A 361 -8.66 7.91 0.30
C ILE A 361 -9.29 8.46 1.57
N ILE A 362 -8.68 8.19 2.73
CA ILE A 362 -9.17 8.70 4.02
C ILE A 362 -9.18 10.23 4.03
N ALA A 363 -8.08 10.90 3.64
CA ALA A 363 -7.99 12.35 3.60
C ALA A 363 -9.01 12.97 2.63
N SER A 364 -9.23 12.37 1.47
CA SER A 364 -10.21 12.82 0.48
C SER A 364 -11.64 12.66 0.98
N LEU A 365 -11.93 11.54 1.65
CA LEU A 365 -13.23 11.29 2.28
C LEU A 365 -13.51 12.33 3.39
N GLU A 366 -12.56 12.58 4.28
CA GLU A 366 -12.69 13.58 5.34
C GLU A 366 -12.90 15.00 4.77
N LEU A 367 -12.21 15.34 3.67
CA LEU A 367 -12.42 16.60 2.95
C LEU A 367 -13.83 16.66 2.36
N SER A 368 -14.31 15.61 1.72
CA SER A 368 -15.65 15.56 1.10
C SER A 368 -16.78 15.66 2.12
N LEU A 369 -16.58 15.14 3.32
CA LEU A 369 -17.50 15.22 4.44
C LEU A 369 -17.40 16.57 5.21
N GLY A 370 -16.49 17.46 4.81
CA GLY A 370 -16.27 18.75 5.48
C GLY A 370 -15.60 18.64 6.85
N LEU A 371 -15.05 17.48 7.19
CA LEU A 371 -14.37 17.19 8.46
C LEU A 371 -12.93 17.73 8.46
N LEU A 372 -12.31 17.79 7.28
CA LEU A 372 -11.00 18.35 7.03
C LEU A 372 -11.12 19.62 6.17
N GLY A 373 -10.55 20.74 6.61
CA GLY A 373 -10.53 21.97 5.81
C GLY A 373 -9.50 21.90 4.68
N GLN A 374 -9.80 22.51 3.53
CA GLN A 374 -8.94 22.48 2.35
C GLN A 374 -7.51 22.99 2.62
N LYS A 375 -7.34 24.00 3.48
CA LYS A 375 -6.01 24.51 3.88
C LYS A 375 -5.14 23.47 4.58
N LEU A 376 -5.74 22.51 5.28
CA LEU A 376 -5.04 21.48 6.01
C LEU A 376 -4.83 20.22 5.13
N PHE A 377 -5.72 20.01 4.16
CA PHE A 377 -5.63 18.90 3.22
C PHE A 377 -4.33 18.96 2.41
N GLU A 378 -3.95 20.14 1.89
CA GLU A 378 -2.74 20.30 1.06
C GLU A 378 -1.44 19.86 1.76
N PRO A 379 -1.09 20.38 2.98
CA PRO A 379 0.11 19.93 3.70
C PRO A 379 0.03 18.45 4.12
N LEU A 380 -1.16 17.95 4.46
CA LEU A 380 -1.34 16.54 4.82
C LEU A 380 -1.13 15.62 3.60
N PHE A 381 -1.67 16.02 2.45
CA PHE A 381 -1.46 15.34 1.18
C PHE A 381 0.02 15.28 0.80
N LEU A 382 0.75 16.40 0.96
CA LEU A 382 2.20 16.44 0.77
C LEU A 382 2.93 15.45 1.70
N VAL A 383 2.55 15.39 2.98
CA VAL A 383 3.16 14.47 3.95
C VAL A 383 2.95 13.01 3.54
N ILE A 384 1.75 12.65 3.08
CA ILE A 384 1.45 11.31 2.56
C ILE A 384 2.41 10.97 1.41
N LEU A 385 2.54 11.84 0.43
CA LEU A 385 3.39 11.60 -0.73
C LEU A 385 4.89 11.60 -0.39
N LEU A 386 5.34 12.52 0.48
CA LEU A 386 6.75 12.56 0.91
C LEU A 386 7.13 11.30 1.69
N THR A 387 6.28 10.81 2.60
CA THR A 387 6.54 9.55 3.31
C THR A 387 6.63 8.38 2.34
N THR A 388 5.81 8.37 1.29
CA THR A 388 5.83 7.36 0.22
C THR A 388 7.16 7.37 -0.54
N VAL A 389 7.59 8.54 -1.02
CA VAL A 389 8.84 8.70 -1.79
C VAL A 389 10.09 8.43 -0.93
N LEU A 390 10.06 8.81 0.36
CA LEU A 390 11.18 8.62 1.28
C LEU A 390 11.33 7.16 1.74
N THR A 391 10.27 6.37 1.75
CA THR A 391 10.29 5.00 2.28
C THR A 391 11.28 4.06 1.57
N PRO A 392 11.33 3.95 0.22
CA PRO A 392 12.26 3.04 -0.43
C PRO A 392 13.74 3.29 -0.10
N PRO A 393 14.27 4.54 -0.16
CA PRO A 393 15.65 4.79 0.25
C PRO A 393 15.88 4.55 1.74
N LEU A 394 14.93 4.86 2.63
CA LEU A 394 15.08 4.61 4.06
C LEU A 394 15.09 3.10 4.37
N VAL A 395 14.20 2.33 3.77
CA VAL A 395 14.19 0.86 3.90
C VAL A 395 15.52 0.29 3.42
N ARG A 396 15.98 0.69 2.23
CA ARG A 396 17.28 0.25 1.73
C ARG A 396 18.40 0.55 2.72
N LEU A 397 18.47 1.77 3.27
CA LEU A 397 19.51 2.20 4.20
C LEU A 397 19.57 1.28 5.44
N VAL A 398 18.42 0.96 6.04
CA VAL A 398 18.38 0.16 7.28
C VAL A 398 18.61 -1.34 7.07
N PHE A 399 18.51 -1.81 5.81
CA PHE A 399 18.76 -3.20 5.44
C PHE A 399 20.09 -3.43 4.70
N GLN A 400 20.93 -2.41 4.48
CA GLN A 400 22.17 -2.52 3.69
C GLN A 400 23.02 -3.73 4.06
N HIS A 401 23.27 -3.96 5.36
CA HIS A 401 24.07 -5.10 5.81
C HIS A 401 23.46 -6.47 5.49
N LYS A 402 22.13 -6.59 5.51
CA LYS A 402 21.46 -7.86 5.21
C LYS A 402 21.39 -8.18 3.71
N SER A 403 21.36 -7.17 2.85
CA SER A 403 21.40 -7.37 1.40
C SER A 403 22.78 -7.79 0.93
N GLU A 404 23.84 -7.19 1.48
CA GLU A 404 25.24 -7.56 1.18
C GLU A 404 25.57 -8.99 1.60
N GLU A 405 25.13 -9.44 2.78
CA GLU A 405 25.32 -10.82 3.24
C GLU A 405 24.66 -11.85 2.29
N ARG A 406 23.50 -11.53 1.71
CA ARG A 406 22.82 -12.42 0.75
C ARG A 406 23.47 -12.43 -0.63
N GLU A 407 23.91 -11.30 -1.15
CA GLU A 407 24.65 -11.24 -2.42
C GLU A 407 25.92 -12.09 -2.37
N VAL A 408 26.64 -12.05 -1.24
CA VAL A 408 27.82 -12.90 -1.01
C VAL A 408 27.44 -14.38 -0.97
N GLN A 409 26.32 -14.74 -0.33
CA GLN A 409 25.85 -16.13 -0.24
C GLN A 409 25.43 -16.67 -1.61
N TYR A 410 24.69 -15.92 -2.41
CA TYR A 410 24.31 -16.31 -3.78
C TYR A 410 25.54 -16.46 -4.71
N SER A 411 26.55 -15.60 -4.56
CA SER A 411 27.78 -15.71 -5.34
C SER A 411 28.62 -16.93 -4.94
N THR A 412 28.53 -17.37 -3.68
CA THR A 412 29.25 -18.56 -3.18
C THR A 412 28.56 -19.88 -3.54
N ASP A 413 27.21 -19.87 -3.58
CA ASP A 413 26.41 -21.04 -3.96
C ASP A 413 26.35 -21.26 -5.49
N ALA A 414 26.71 -20.23 -6.29
CA ALA A 414 26.77 -20.28 -7.75
C ALA A 414 28.17 -20.59 -8.32
N ALA A 415 29.19 -20.65 -7.47
CA ALA A 415 30.59 -20.99 -7.80
C ALA A 415 30.91 -22.45 -7.42
#